data_a51773b40f022136c1b319b15c99552e
#
_entry.id   a51773b40f022136c1b319b15c99552e
#
_cell.length_a   1.000
_cell.length_b   1.000
_cell.length_c   1.000
_cell.angle_alpha   90.00
_cell.angle_beta   90.00
_cell.angle_gamma   90.00
#
_symmetry.space_group_name_H-M   'P 1'
#
loop_
_entity.id
_entity.type
_entity.pdbx_description
1 polymer ?
#
loop_
_entity_poly.entity_id
_entity_poly.type
_entity_poly.pdbx_seq_one_letter_code
_entity_poly.pdbx_strand_id
1 'polypeptide(L)'
;LIDYEYQAVVLPDTSILELSVTGPNPEAVATLANSIGYQTIDLTQGMNQIFDINFLDIAQPPSIPISPQPLQDASVALMLGLVFGSAIVILSEQLRTPVEVYRQRLRIDSITGAYNNRYFPRLVEEELAQNPDNLLTLGLIEFNGLKDLHDTLPVASLHWVLQRITLLLQKELRGNDTIGRWNDSTFVVMLPNTPGPAANTIFERIYQVLSVPIELGQLGSVVTLDPHIGGAEYSNSISMEELLEKSDTALNQARRDNTKPVYVWTL
;
A
#
# COMPACT_ATOMS: atom_id res chain seq x y z
N LEU A 1 29.22 36.93 -32.91
CA LEU A 1 29.41 35.83 -33.91
C LEU A 1 29.18 34.42 -33.29
N ILE A 2 28.91 34.33 -32.00
CA ILE A 2 28.79 33.02 -31.30
C ILE A 2 27.43 32.35 -31.58
N ASP A 3 26.46 33.08 -32.10
CA ASP A 3 25.08 32.59 -32.32
C ASP A 3 24.78 32.23 -33.80
N TYR A 4 25.79 32.22 -34.65
CA TYR A 4 25.64 31.91 -36.08
C TYR A 4 26.45 30.71 -36.44
N GLU A 5 25.81 29.68 -37.00
CA GLU A 5 26.47 28.49 -37.53
C GLU A 5 26.39 28.49 -39.05
N TYR A 6 27.44 28.04 -39.72
CA TYR A 6 27.44 27.86 -41.16
C TYR A 6 27.88 26.45 -41.54
N GLN A 7 27.28 25.92 -42.57
CA GLN A 7 27.61 24.61 -43.14
C GLN A 7 27.68 24.73 -44.65
N ALA A 8 28.72 24.16 -45.24
CA ALA A 8 28.87 24.06 -46.69
C ALA A 8 28.93 22.58 -47.09
N VAL A 9 28.05 22.19 -47.98
CA VAL A 9 27.91 20.79 -48.45
C VAL A 9 27.89 20.76 -49.97
N VAL A 10 28.72 19.88 -50.55
CA VAL A 10 28.61 19.59 -52.01
C VAL A 10 27.49 18.58 -52.20
N LEU A 11 26.50 18.94 -53.02
CA LEU A 11 25.38 18.01 -53.29
C LEU A 11 25.90 16.80 -54.09
N PRO A 12 25.56 15.56 -53.70
CA PRO A 12 26.00 14.36 -54.34
C PRO A 12 25.65 14.36 -55.84
N ASP A 13 26.57 13.88 -56.68
CA ASP A 13 26.42 13.79 -58.13
C ASP A 13 26.16 15.13 -58.87
N THR A 14 26.49 16.23 -58.22
CA THR A 14 26.35 17.58 -58.83
C THR A 14 27.62 18.41 -58.63
N SER A 15 27.75 19.51 -59.39
CA SER A 15 28.76 20.53 -59.15
C SER A 15 28.23 21.71 -58.32
N ILE A 16 27.21 21.48 -57.49
CA ILE A 16 26.55 22.50 -56.69
C ILE A 16 27.07 22.45 -55.26
N LEU A 17 27.54 23.60 -54.76
CA LEU A 17 27.87 23.80 -53.36
C LEU A 17 26.72 24.53 -52.69
N GLU A 18 26.12 23.89 -51.72
CA GLU A 18 25.08 24.48 -50.88
C GLU A 18 25.73 25.04 -49.60
N LEU A 19 25.52 26.34 -49.40
CA LEU A 19 25.93 27.05 -48.19
C LEU A 19 24.69 27.37 -47.35
N SER A 20 24.58 26.78 -46.16
CA SER A 20 23.53 27.10 -45.18
C SER A 20 24.11 27.88 -44.01
N VAL A 21 23.38 28.91 -43.58
CA VAL A 21 23.70 29.71 -42.42
C VAL A 21 22.51 29.72 -41.50
N THR A 22 22.70 29.46 -40.20
CA THR A 22 21.66 29.44 -39.18
C THR A 22 21.98 30.50 -38.13
N GLY A 23 20.97 31.20 -37.64
CA GLY A 23 21.14 32.25 -36.63
C GLY A 23 19.80 32.87 -36.18
N PRO A 24 19.83 33.72 -35.17
CA PRO A 24 18.61 34.29 -34.56
C PRO A 24 17.95 35.39 -35.39
N ASN A 25 18.65 36.05 -36.33
CA ASN A 25 18.12 37.11 -37.15
C ASN A 25 18.09 36.72 -38.62
N PRO A 26 16.92 36.61 -39.29
CA PRO A 26 16.80 36.15 -40.68
C PRO A 26 17.49 37.04 -41.68
N GLU A 27 17.47 38.39 -41.50
CA GLU A 27 18.14 39.31 -42.38
C GLU A 27 19.67 39.20 -42.28
N ALA A 28 20.19 39.05 -41.06
CA ALA A 28 21.60 38.85 -40.83
C ALA A 28 22.11 37.53 -41.39
N VAL A 29 21.31 36.47 -41.28
CA VAL A 29 21.60 35.11 -41.81
C VAL A 29 21.73 35.21 -43.35
N ALA A 30 20.77 35.80 -44.03
CA ALA A 30 20.81 35.94 -45.47
C ALA A 30 21.98 36.84 -45.96
N THR A 31 22.24 37.92 -45.22
CA THR A 31 23.41 38.80 -45.52
C THR A 31 24.72 38.08 -45.32
N LEU A 32 24.86 37.30 -44.26
CA LEU A 32 26.05 36.57 -43.97
C LEU A 32 26.30 35.45 -45.01
N ALA A 33 25.26 34.70 -45.39
CA ALA A 33 25.33 33.68 -46.42
C ALA A 33 25.77 34.26 -47.75
N ASN A 34 25.16 35.35 -48.17
CA ASN A 34 25.55 36.06 -49.40
C ASN A 34 27.01 36.60 -49.34
N SER A 35 27.40 37.18 -48.20
CA SER A 35 28.75 37.72 -48.03
C SER A 35 29.82 36.62 -48.09
N ILE A 36 29.57 35.45 -47.47
CA ILE A 36 30.47 34.28 -47.58
C ILE A 36 30.56 33.81 -49.03
N GLY A 37 29.40 33.73 -49.71
CA GLY A 37 29.34 33.36 -51.13
C GLY A 37 30.15 34.31 -52.04
N TYR A 38 29.98 35.62 -51.92
CA TYR A 38 30.72 36.61 -52.66
C TYR A 38 32.23 36.52 -52.38
N GLN A 39 32.63 36.38 -51.14
CA GLN A 39 34.05 36.25 -50.77
C GLN A 39 34.66 34.96 -51.34
N THR A 40 33.88 33.87 -51.34
CA THR A 40 34.32 32.57 -51.89
C THR A 40 34.53 32.68 -53.41
N ILE A 41 33.63 33.33 -54.12
CA ILE A 41 33.78 33.59 -55.57
C ILE A 41 35.01 34.47 -55.88
N ASP A 42 35.19 35.57 -55.15
CA ASP A 42 36.33 36.48 -55.32
C ASP A 42 37.67 35.78 -55.07
N LEU A 43 37.75 34.99 -54.02
CA LEU A 43 38.91 34.17 -53.71
C LEU A 43 39.23 33.14 -54.81
N THR A 44 38.22 32.48 -55.35
CA THR A 44 38.38 31.46 -56.41
C THR A 44 38.80 32.03 -57.72
N GLN A 45 38.25 33.20 -58.08
CA GLN A 45 38.71 33.96 -59.30
C GLN A 45 40.18 34.43 -59.23
N GLY A 46 40.67 34.71 -58.01
CA GLY A 46 42.06 35.03 -57.75
C GLY A 46 43.02 33.83 -57.85
N MET A 47 42.49 32.59 -57.75
CA MET A 47 43.28 31.36 -57.76
C MET A 47 43.26 30.67 -59.16
N ASN A 48 43.97 31.18 -60.12
CA ASN A 48 44.30 30.59 -61.43
C ASN A 48 43.16 29.89 -62.18
N GLN A 49 42.01 30.56 -62.44
CA GLN A 49 40.99 30.20 -63.45
C GLN A 49 40.67 28.71 -63.67
N ILE A 50 40.90 27.84 -62.65
CA ILE A 50 40.67 26.38 -62.76
C ILE A 50 39.19 26.07 -62.47
N PHE A 51 38.52 26.90 -61.63
CA PHE A 51 37.12 26.76 -61.23
C PHE A 51 36.36 28.04 -61.47
N ASP A 52 35.27 27.98 -62.25
CA ASP A 52 34.31 29.08 -62.44
C ASP A 52 33.13 28.82 -61.52
N ILE A 53 33.10 29.54 -60.40
CA ILE A 53 32.01 29.45 -59.41
C ILE A 53 31.15 30.69 -59.57
N ASN A 54 29.85 30.47 -59.74
CA ASN A 54 28.85 31.52 -59.83
C ASN A 54 27.67 31.24 -58.91
N PHE A 55 26.98 32.27 -58.45
CA PHE A 55 25.74 32.08 -57.71
C PHE A 55 24.69 31.38 -58.57
N LEU A 56 24.13 30.28 -58.06
CA LEU A 56 22.96 29.67 -58.61
C LEU A 56 21.70 30.33 -58.07
N ASP A 57 21.71 30.65 -56.75
CA ASP A 57 20.62 31.37 -56.10
C ASP A 57 21.20 32.28 -54.98
N ILE A 58 20.53 33.38 -54.69
CA ILE A 58 20.91 34.35 -53.67
C ILE A 58 20.09 34.09 -52.42
N ALA A 59 20.70 33.98 -51.26
CA ALA A 59 20.02 33.75 -49.99
C ALA A 59 19.05 34.91 -49.69
N GLN A 60 17.80 34.55 -49.44
CA GLN A 60 16.73 35.46 -48.98
C GLN A 60 16.38 35.20 -47.51
N PRO A 61 15.97 36.25 -46.79
CA PRO A 61 15.54 36.06 -45.40
C PRO A 61 14.35 35.09 -45.33
N PRO A 62 14.45 33.99 -44.56
CA PRO A 62 13.40 33.03 -44.43
C PRO A 62 12.19 33.64 -43.71
N SER A 63 10.96 33.38 -44.21
CA SER A 63 9.72 33.84 -43.60
C SER A 63 9.23 32.98 -42.41
N ILE A 64 9.74 31.78 -42.27
CA ILE A 64 9.36 30.80 -41.22
C ILE A 64 10.60 30.37 -40.50
N PRO A 65 10.64 30.42 -39.16
CA PRO A 65 11.78 29.93 -38.39
C PRO A 65 11.86 28.38 -38.45
N ILE A 66 13.08 27.86 -38.44
CA ILE A 66 13.32 26.44 -38.40
C ILE A 66 12.98 25.86 -36.97
N SER A 67 13.26 26.67 -35.94
CA SER A 67 13.02 26.36 -34.54
C SER A 67 12.90 27.64 -33.71
N PRO A 68 12.06 27.69 -32.64
CA PRO A 68 11.08 26.70 -32.22
C PRO A 68 9.85 26.65 -33.12
N GLN A 69 9.22 25.48 -33.25
CA GLN A 69 7.94 25.32 -33.94
C GLN A 69 6.82 25.08 -32.89
N PRO A 70 6.21 26.13 -32.36
CA PRO A 70 5.38 26.06 -31.15
C PRO A 70 4.22 25.07 -31.27
N LEU A 71 3.63 24.93 -32.46
CA LEU A 71 2.51 24.02 -32.67
C LEU A 71 2.94 22.53 -32.67
N GLN A 72 4.10 22.24 -33.27
CA GLN A 72 4.66 20.88 -33.27
C GLN A 72 5.18 20.50 -31.87
N ASP A 73 5.91 21.40 -31.23
CA ASP A 73 6.46 21.20 -29.89
C ASP A 73 5.33 20.99 -28.87
N ALA A 74 4.25 21.76 -28.95
CA ALA A 74 3.06 21.59 -28.11
C ALA A 74 2.35 20.26 -28.37
N SER A 75 2.25 19.80 -29.61
CA SER A 75 1.61 18.52 -29.93
C SER A 75 2.42 17.32 -29.40
N VAL A 76 3.73 17.37 -29.51
CA VAL A 76 4.64 16.35 -28.95
C VAL A 76 4.55 16.33 -27.43
N ALA A 77 4.57 17.49 -26.77
CA ALA A 77 4.42 17.59 -25.33
C ALA A 77 3.07 17.05 -24.85
N LEU A 78 1.98 17.32 -25.56
CA LEU A 78 0.65 16.79 -25.24
C LEU A 78 0.60 15.26 -25.38
N MET A 79 1.14 14.70 -26.47
CA MET A 79 1.21 13.24 -26.64
C MET A 79 2.02 12.57 -25.54
N LEU A 80 3.19 13.09 -25.22
CA LEU A 80 4.01 12.56 -24.13
C LEU A 80 3.27 12.66 -22.79
N GLY A 81 2.62 13.78 -22.51
CA GLY A 81 1.83 13.97 -21.30
C GLY A 81 0.70 12.92 -21.17
N LEU A 82 -0.02 12.63 -22.27
CA LEU A 82 -1.06 11.60 -22.29
C LEU A 82 -0.49 10.18 -22.07
N VAL A 83 0.62 9.86 -22.70
CA VAL A 83 1.26 8.54 -22.54
C VAL A 83 1.76 8.34 -21.11
N PHE A 84 2.51 9.30 -20.57
CA PHE A 84 2.99 9.21 -19.19
C PHE A 84 1.87 9.27 -18.17
N GLY A 85 0.88 10.14 -18.38
CA GLY A 85 -0.29 10.24 -17.50
C GLY A 85 -1.08 8.94 -17.45
N SER A 86 -1.38 8.33 -18.60
CA SER A 86 -2.10 7.05 -18.66
C SER A 86 -1.26 5.90 -18.04
N ALA A 87 0.04 5.88 -18.27
CA ALA A 87 0.93 4.88 -17.66
C ALA A 87 0.95 4.97 -16.13
N ILE A 88 0.99 6.17 -15.57
CA ILE A 88 0.94 6.39 -14.11
C ILE A 88 -0.41 5.93 -13.54
N VAL A 89 -1.53 6.22 -14.20
CA VAL A 89 -2.85 5.79 -13.75
C VAL A 89 -2.95 4.26 -13.74
N ILE A 90 -2.56 3.60 -14.83
CA ILE A 90 -2.57 2.13 -14.92
C ILE A 90 -1.67 1.50 -13.86
N LEU A 91 -0.47 2.04 -13.66
CA LEU A 91 0.47 1.54 -12.68
C LEU A 91 -0.06 1.71 -11.25
N SER A 92 -0.69 2.85 -10.94
CA SER A 92 -1.29 3.11 -9.63
C SER A 92 -2.44 2.16 -9.31
N GLU A 93 -3.27 1.81 -10.29
CA GLU A 93 -4.36 0.85 -10.14
C GLU A 93 -3.82 -0.57 -9.87
N GLN A 94 -2.79 -1.00 -10.61
CA GLN A 94 -2.19 -2.31 -10.41
C GLN A 94 -1.44 -2.46 -9.08
N LEU A 95 -0.93 -1.38 -8.50
CA LEU A 95 -0.26 -1.38 -7.20
C LEU A 95 -1.23 -1.31 -6.02
N ARG A 96 -2.43 -0.78 -6.19
CA ARG A 96 -3.44 -0.68 -5.11
C ARG A 96 -3.89 -2.05 -4.60
N THR A 97 -4.26 -2.94 -5.50
CA THR A 97 -4.82 -4.25 -5.16
C THR A 97 -3.86 -5.14 -4.34
N PRO A 98 -2.57 -5.33 -4.73
CA PRO A 98 -1.66 -6.13 -3.94
C PRO A 98 -1.30 -5.51 -2.58
N VAL A 99 -1.26 -4.18 -2.47
CA VAL A 99 -0.96 -3.49 -1.19
C VAL A 99 -2.11 -3.66 -0.19
N GLU A 100 -3.36 -3.58 -0.61
CA GLU A 100 -4.52 -3.82 0.27
C GLU A 100 -4.62 -5.27 0.72
N VAL A 101 -4.43 -6.23 -0.20
CA VAL A 101 -4.39 -7.66 0.14
C VAL A 101 -3.22 -7.96 1.10
N TYR A 102 -2.07 -7.33 0.90
CA TYR A 102 -0.92 -7.48 1.79
C TYR A 102 -1.19 -6.86 3.18
N ARG A 103 -1.81 -5.68 3.23
CA ARG A 103 -2.24 -5.04 4.49
C ARG A 103 -3.29 -5.86 5.23
N GLN A 104 -4.25 -6.48 4.54
CA GLN A 104 -5.22 -7.37 5.18
C GLN A 104 -4.54 -8.61 5.76
N ARG A 105 -3.59 -9.23 5.05
CA ARG A 105 -2.80 -10.36 5.57
C ARG A 105 -1.96 -9.99 6.80
N LEU A 106 -1.56 -8.72 6.94
CA LEU A 106 -0.85 -8.22 8.12
C LEU A 106 -1.76 -7.94 9.32
N ARG A 107 -3.08 -7.93 9.14
CA ARG A 107 -4.07 -7.64 10.19
C ARG A 107 -4.71 -8.89 10.77
N ILE A 108 -4.81 -9.94 9.98
CA ILE A 108 -5.60 -11.14 10.26
C ILE A 108 -4.67 -12.33 10.47
N ASP A 109 -5.02 -13.18 11.44
CA ASP A 109 -4.39 -14.49 11.62
C ASP A 109 -4.82 -15.44 10.49
N SER A 110 -3.85 -16.04 9.83
CA SER A 110 -4.07 -16.85 8.63
C SER A 110 -4.83 -18.17 8.87
N ILE A 111 -4.86 -18.65 10.10
CA ILE A 111 -5.50 -19.91 10.50
C ILE A 111 -6.96 -19.67 10.88
N THR A 112 -7.19 -18.68 11.71
CA THR A 112 -8.49 -18.44 12.34
C THR A 112 -9.34 -17.41 11.62
N GLY A 113 -8.72 -16.50 10.86
CA GLY A 113 -9.39 -15.34 10.27
C GLY A 113 -9.73 -14.24 11.30
N ALA A 114 -9.38 -14.43 12.57
CA ALA A 114 -9.49 -13.38 13.60
C ALA A 114 -8.38 -12.34 13.45
N TYR A 115 -8.51 -11.17 14.06
CA TYR A 115 -7.44 -10.19 14.07
C TYR A 115 -6.20 -10.73 14.81
N ASN A 116 -5.01 -10.42 14.33
CA ASN A 116 -3.79 -10.87 14.99
C ASN A 116 -3.40 -9.93 16.16
N ASN A 117 -2.50 -10.40 17.02
CA ASN A 117 -2.04 -9.70 18.20
C ASN A 117 -1.31 -8.37 17.92
N ARG A 118 -0.81 -8.16 16.70
CA ARG A 118 -0.14 -6.90 16.31
C ARG A 118 -1.13 -5.81 15.93
N TYR A 119 -2.27 -6.20 15.37
CA TYR A 119 -3.26 -5.25 14.89
C TYR A 119 -4.37 -5.01 15.91
N PHE A 120 -4.70 -5.99 16.73
CA PHE A 120 -5.80 -5.90 17.71
C PHE A 120 -5.67 -4.71 18.69
N PRO A 121 -4.49 -4.38 19.26
CA PRO A 121 -4.33 -3.21 20.11
C PRO A 121 -4.72 -1.90 19.41
N ARG A 122 -4.39 -1.75 18.14
CA ARG A 122 -4.77 -0.58 17.35
C ARG A 122 -6.27 -0.44 17.18
N LEU A 123 -6.98 -1.56 17.02
CA LEU A 123 -8.45 -1.54 16.96
C LEU A 123 -9.07 -1.04 18.27
N VAL A 124 -8.50 -1.44 19.40
CA VAL A 124 -8.96 -0.95 20.71
C VAL A 124 -8.67 0.54 20.85
N GLU A 125 -7.48 1.00 20.48
CA GLU A 125 -7.12 2.43 20.50
C GLU A 125 -8.02 3.25 19.55
N GLU A 126 -8.32 2.74 18.35
CA GLU A 126 -9.21 3.37 17.38
C GLU A 126 -10.64 3.49 17.95
N GLU A 127 -11.15 2.45 18.61
CA GLU A 127 -12.48 2.47 19.24
C GLU A 127 -12.54 3.48 20.39
N LEU A 128 -11.53 3.50 21.26
CA LEU A 128 -11.43 4.45 22.37
C LEU A 128 -11.28 5.91 21.90
N ALA A 129 -10.56 6.13 20.78
CA ALA A 129 -10.39 7.46 20.21
C ALA A 129 -11.68 7.99 19.55
N GLN A 130 -12.47 7.12 18.93
CA GLN A 130 -13.74 7.50 18.31
C GLN A 130 -14.85 7.71 19.32
N ASN A 131 -14.82 6.99 20.43
CA ASN A 131 -15.86 6.93 21.42
C ASN A 131 -15.29 7.01 22.85
N PRO A 132 -14.70 8.12 23.25
CA PRO A 132 -13.95 8.21 24.52
C PRO A 132 -14.81 8.03 25.77
N ASP A 133 -16.11 8.34 25.68
CA ASP A 133 -17.07 8.20 26.80
C ASP A 133 -17.79 6.85 26.81
N ASN A 134 -17.51 5.99 25.83
CA ASN A 134 -18.18 4.69 25.74
C ASN A 134 -17.53 3.66 26.67
N LEU A 135 -18.41 2.87 27.28
CA LEU A 135 -18.00 1.69 28.02
C LEU A 135 -17.38 0.66 27.06
N LEU A 136 -16.30 0.06 27.46
CA LEU A 136 -15.65 -1.03 26.70
C LEU A 136 -15.19 -2.08 27.69
N THR A 137 -15.40 -3.36 27.36
CA THR A 137 -14.79 -4.46 28.12
C THR A 137 -13.89 -5.27 27.18
N LEU A 138 -12.66 -5.52 27.65
CA LEU A 138 -11.71 -6.40 27.02
C LEU A 138 -11.71 -7.75 27.72
N GLY A 139 -11.74 -8.86 26.99
CA GLY A 139 -11.66 -10.21 27.54
C GLY A 139 -10.55 -11.04 26.92
N LEU A 140 -9.81 -11.76 27.72
CA LEU A 140 -8.86 -12.79 27.32
C LEU A 140 -9.48 -14.17 27.58
N ILE A 141 -9.47 -15.02 26.56
CA ILE A 141 -10.00 -16.39 26.61
C ILE A 141 -8.84 -17.34 26.36
N GLU A 142 -8.42 -18.04 27.35
CA GLU A 142 -7.33 -19.03 27.25
C GLU A 142 -7.88 -20.45 27.36
N PHE A 143 -7.28 -21.34 26.62
CA PHE A 143 -7.62 -22.76 26.61
C PHE A 143 -6.49 -23.58 27.20
N ASN A 144 -6.71 -24.14 28.38
CA ASN A 144 -5.80 -25.11 28.95
C ASN A 144 -5.71 -26.36 28.07
N GLY A 145 -4.49 -26.90 27.94
CA GLY A 145 -4.25 -28.08 27.10
C GLY A 145 -4.17 -27.81 25.59
N LEU A 146 -4.47 -26.60 25.11
CA LEU A 146 -4.36 -26.31 23.67
C LEU A 146 -2.91 -26.40 23.17
N LYS A 147 -1.92 -26.11 24.02
CA LYS A 147 -0.51 -26.34 23.72
C LYS A 147 -0.18 -27.82 23.57
N ASP A 148 -0.75 -28.67 24.43
CA ASP A 148 -0.53 -30.12 24.36
C ASP A 148 -1.18 -30.70 23.09
N LEU A 149 -2.31 -30.14 22.66
CA LEU A 149 -2.94 -30.49 21.39
C LEU A 149 -2.08 -30.07 20.18
N HIS A 150 -1.32 -28.99 20.28
CA HIS A 150 -0.37 -28.59 19.26
C HIS A 150 0.73 -29.65 19.05
N ASP A 151 1.16 -30.32 20.11
CA ASP A 151 2.22 -31.31 20.06
C ASP A 151 1.70 -32.70 19.69
N THR A 152 0.41 -32.99 19.90
CA THR A 152 -0.18 -34.32 19.74
C THR A 152 -1.05 -34.46 18.49
N LEU A 153 -1.67 -33.39 18.00
CA LEU A 153 -2.56 -33.42 16.84
C LEU A 153 -1.83 -33.13 15.53
N PRO A 154 -2.25 -33.74 14.40
CA PRO A 154 -1.84 -33.27 13.08
C PRO A 154 -2.22 -31.81 12.89
N VAL A 155 -1.35 -31.04 12.20
CA VAL A 155 -1.51 -29.61 11.96
C VAL A 155 -2.91 -29.25 11.39
N ALA A 156 -3.42 -30.05 10.46
CA ALA A 156 -4.74 -29.83 9.87
C ALA A 156 -5.88 -29.94 10.89
N SER A 157 -5.79 -30.88 11.83
CA SER A 157 -6.78 -31.06 12.91
C SER A 157 -6.72 -29.91 13.91
N LEU A 158 -5.51 -29.45 14.26
CA LEU A 158 -5.34 -28.28 15.11
C LEU A 158 -5.93 -27.02 14.46
N HIS A 159 -5.63 -26.78 13.18
CA HIS A 159 -6.20 -25.66 12.44
C HIS A 159 -7.74 -25.71 12.44
N TRP A 160 -8.30 -26.90 12.26
CA TRP A 160 -9.75 -27.09 12.31
C TRP A 160 -10.34 -26.74 13.68
N VAL A 161 -9.70 -27.18 14.77
CA VAL A 161 -10.11 -26.82 16.16
C VAL A 161 -10.10 -25.30 16.34
N LEU A 162 -9.01 -24.61 15.94
CA LEU A 162 -8.87 -23.16 16.06
C LEU A 162 -9.92 -22.41 15.25
N GLN A 163 -10.21 -22.87 14.04
CA GLN A 163 -11.30 -22.30 13.22
C GLN A 163 -12.67 -22.54 13.86
N ARG A 164 -12.88 -23.72 14.45
CA ARG A 164 -14.12 -24.04 15.15
C ARG A 164 -14.33 -23.16 16.38
N ILE A 165 -13.30 -22.92 17.18
CA ILE A 165 -13.32 -21.96 18.29
C ILE A 165 -13.76 -20.57 17.78
N THR A 166 -13.12 -20.09 16.72
CA THR A 166 -13.43 -18.77 16.15
C THR A 166 -14.88 -18.68 15.70
N LEU A 167 -15.40 -19.71 15.03
CA LEU A 167 -16.79 -19.76 14.58
C LEU A 167 -17.79 -19.79 15.76
N LEU A 168 -17.46 -20.48 16.85
CA LEU A 168 -18.27 -20.50 18.06
C LEU A 168 -18.28 -19.11 18.72
N LEU A 169 -17.13 -18.46 18.84
CA LEU A 169 -17.03 -17.10 19.34
C LEU A 169 -17.85 -16.11 18.51
N GLN A 170 -17.73 -16.18 17.18
CA GLN A 170 -18.49 -15.30 16.25
C GLN A 170 -20.01 -15.44 16.40
N LYS A 171 -20.50 -16.62 16.73
CA LYS A 171 -21.96 -16.86 16.94
C LYS A 171 -22.47 -16.23 18.23
N GLU A 172 -21.64 -16.15 19.26
CA GLU A 172 -21.99 -15.61 20.55
C GLU A 172 -21.83 -14.10 20.65
N LEU A 173 -21.04 -13.53 19.77
CA LEU A 173 -20.71 -12.11 19.72
C LEU A 173 -21.61 -11.34 18.74
N ARG A 174 -21.76 -10.03 18.98
CA ARG A 174 -22.54 -9.13 18.14
C ARG A 174 -21.68 -8.61 16.97
N GLY A 175 -22.30 -7.98 15.97
CA GLY A 175 -21.59 -7.45 14.80
C GLY A 175 -20.54 -6.37 15.08
N ASN A 176 -20.65 -5.67 16.23
CA ASN A 176 -19.67 -4.66 16.66
C ASN A 176 -18.57 -5.23 17.58
N ASP A 177 -18.76 -6.46 18.07
CA ASP A 177 -17.75 -7.11 18.91
C ASP A 177 -16.60 -7.61 18.02
N THR A 178 -15.40 -7.58 18.54
CA THR A 178 -14.20 -7.90 17.76
C THR A 178 -13.44 -9.05 18.40
N ILE A 179 -12.98 -10.00 17.57
CA ILE A 179 -12.20 -11.16 17.99
C ILE A 179 -10.79 -11.04 17.45
N GLY A 180 -9.80 -11.28 18.31
CA GLY A 180 -8.41 -11.40 17.97
C GLY A 180 -7.80 -12.71 18.44
N ARG A 181 -6.76 -13.17 17.75
CA ARG A 181 -5.89 -14.25 18.23
C ARG A 181 -4.66 -13.63 18.91
N TRP A 182 -4.58 -13.80 20.23
CA TRP A 182 -3.54 -13.15 21.03
C TRP A 182 -2.24 -13.94 20.99
N ASN A 183 -2.33 -15.24 21.15
CA ASN A 183 -1.20 -16.19 21.03
C ASN A 183 -1.72 -17.59 20.64
N ASP A 184 -0.89 -18.61 20.77
CA ASP A 184 -1.21 -19.99 20.36
C ASP A 184 -2.38 -20.59 21.14
N SER A 185 -2.58 -20.20 22.41
CA SER A 185 -3.63 -20.72 23.29
C SER A 185 -4.67 -19.70 23.73
N THR A 186 -4.52 -18.43 23.35
CA THR A 186 -5.35 -17.35 23.87
C THR A 186 -5.99 -16.54 22.74
N PHE A 187 -7.29 -16.31 22.85
CA PHE A 187 -8.04 -15.35 22.06
C PHE A 187 -8.32 -14.10 22.89
N VAL A 188 -8.50 -12.98 22.21
CA VAL A 188 -8.91 -11.72 22.81
C VAL A 188 -10.21 -11.24 22.19
N VAL A 189 -11.09 -10.68 23.02
CA VAL A 189 -12.39 -10.16 22.59
C VAL A 189 -12.56 -8.74 23.09
N MET A 190 -12.97 -7.84 22.21
CA MET A 190 -13.34 -6.48 22.54
C MET A 190 -14.86 -6.35 22.44
N LEU A 191 -15.49 -5.87 23.50
CA LEU A 191 -16.94 -5.65 23.61
C LEU A 191 -17.22 -4.15 23.76
N PRO A 192 -17.40 -3.39 22.66
CA PRO A 192 -17.79 -1.99 22.71
C PRO A 192 -19.17 -1.80 23.35
N ASN A 193 -19.37 -0.68 24.02
CA ASN A 193 -20.61 -0.31 24.71
C ASN A 193 -21.13 -1.38 25.69
N THR A 194 -20.20 -2.10 26.35
CA THR A 194 -20.56 -3.21 27.23
C THR A 194 -19.88 -3.04 28.58
N PRO A 195 -20.63 -2.77 29.65
CA PRO A 195 -20.09 -2.68 31.00
C PRO A 195 -19.73 -4.07 31.54
N GLY A 196 -18.85 -4.11 32.54
CA GLY A 196 -18.32 -5.36 33.12
C GLY A 196 -19.37 -6.39 33.53
N PRO A 197 -20.44 -6.05 34.22
CA PRO A 197 -21.51 -7.02 34.57
C PRO A 197 -22.20 -7.65 33.35
N ALA A 198 -22.41 -6.86 32.29
CA ALA A 198 -22.97 -7.37 31.04
C ALA A 198 -21.95 -8.25 30.30
N ALA A 199 -20.70 -7.85 30.28
CA ALA A 199 -19.60 -8.63 29.71
C ALA A 199 -19.44 -9.98 30.44
N ASN A 200 -19.56 -10.02 31.76
CA ASN A 200 -19.54 -11.27 32.53
C ASN A 200 -20.58 -12.25 32.02
N THR A 201 -21.83 -11.79 31.79
CA THR A 201 -22.90 -12.63 31.25
C THR A 201 -22.57 -13.16 29.85
N ILE A 202 -21.98 -12.34 29.01
CA ILE A 202 -21.53 -12.74 27.64
C ILE A 202 -20.41 -13.78 27.76
N PHE A 203 -19.43 -13.57 28.63
CA PHE A 203 -18.33 -14.50 28.82
C PHE A 203 -18.74 -15.82 29.43
N GLU A 204 -19.70 -15.83 30.36
CA GLU A 204 -20.29 -17.07 30.88
C GLU A 204 -20.97 -17.89 29.77
N ARG A 205 -21.72 -17.23 28.87
CA ARG A 205 -22.31 -17.88 27.72
C ARG A 205 -21.27 -18.43 26.75
N ILE A 206 -20.20 -17.66 26.47
CA ILE A 206 -19.05 -18.11 25.66
C ILE A 206 -18.41 -19.34 26.32
N TYR A 207 -18.18 -19.31 27.63
CA TYR A 207 -17.61 -20.44 28.37
C TYR A 207 -18.46 -21.70 28.18
N GLN A 208 -19.78 -21.61 28.35
CA GLN A 208 -20.68 -22.74 28.18
C GLN A 208 -20.59 -23.36 26.77
N VAL A 209 -20.56 -22.53 25.75
CA VAL A 209 -20.47 -22.99 24.35
C VAL A 209 -19.10 -23.62 24.04
N LEU A 210 -18.01 -23.06 24.57
CA LEU A 210 -16.64 -23.54 24.33
C LEU A 210 -16.28 -24.77 25.15
N SER A 211 -16.99 -25.03 26.26
CA SER A 211 -16.81 -26.24 27.10
C SER A 211 -17.48 -27.48 26.51
N VAL A 212 -18.28 -27.31 25.45
CA VAL A 212 -18.87 -28.47 24.75
C VAL A 212 -17.82 -29.19 23.94
N PRO A 213 -17.73 -30.53 24.02
CA PRO A 213 -16.77 -31.30 23.25
C PRO A 213 -16.87 -31.04 21.74
N ILE A 214 -15.73 -30.88 21.10
CA ILE A 214 -15.61 -30.60 19.65
C ILE A 214 -15.27 -31.89 18.92
N GLU A 215 -16.10 -32.32 17.99
CA GLU A 215 -15.83 -33.50 17.14
C GLU A 215 -14.79 -33.15 16.05
N LEU A 216 -13.74 -33.96 15.94
CA LEU A 216 -12.68 -33.85 14.93
C LEU A 216 -13.08 -34.57 13.63
N GLY A 217 -14.08 -34.06 12.93
CA GLY A 217 -14.47 -34.51 11.59
C GLY A 217 -14.61 -36.02 11.43
N GLN A 218 -13.99 -36.61 10.38
CA GLN A 218 -14.14 -38.03 10.01
C GLN A 218 -13.44 -39.05 10.95
N LEU A 219 -12.66 -38.63 11.92
CA LEU A 219 -11.88 -39.53 12.79
C LEU A 219 -12.63 -40.00 14.01
N GLY A 220 -13.84 -39.52 14.27
CA GLY A 220 -14.62 -39.87 15.47
C GLY A 220 -13.94 -39.47 16.80
N SER A 221 -12.82 -38.78 16.73
CA SER A 221 -12.12 -38.25 17.90
C SER A 221 -12.79 -36.97 18.38
N VAL A 222 -12.87 -36.81 19.70
CA VAL A 222 -13.48 -35.65 20.35
C VAL A 222 -12.40 -34.91 21.15
N VAL A 223 -12.37 -33.61 21.05
CA VAL A 223 -11.52 -32.73 21.86
C VAL A 223 -12.39 -31.95 22.82
N THR A 224 -12.08 -32.02 24.10
CA THR A 224 -12.68 -31.17 25.13
C THR A 224 -11.69 -30.05 25.43
N LEU A 225 -12.16 -28.84 25.33
CA LEU A 225 -11.41 -27.64 25.69
C LEU A 225 -11.74 -27.24 27.12
N ASP A 226 -10.76 -26.68 27.81
CA ASP A 226 -10.91 -26.12 29.16
C ASP A 226 -10.68 -24.63 29.12
N PRO A 227 -11.72 -23.81 28.76
CA PRO A 227 -11.57 -22.37 28.62
C PRO A 227 -11.57 -21.67 29.99
N HIS A 228 -10.68 -20.70 30.14
CA HIS A 228 -10.69 -19.72 31.23
C HIS A 228 -10.80 -18.33 30.66
N ILE A 229 -11.64 -17.48 31.25
CA ILE A 229 -11.94 -16.16 30.71
C ILE A 229 -11.71 -15.09 31.76
N GLY A 230 -10.81 -14.16 31.44
CA GLY A 230 -10.56 -12.97 32.24
C GLY A 230 -10.90 -11.71 31.47
N GLY A 231 -11.74 -10.85 32.04
CA GLY A 231 -12.10 -9.57 31.43
C GLY A 231 -11.82 -8.38 32.32
N ALA A 232 -11.68 -7.20 31.70
CA ALA A 232 -11.59 -5.94 32.42
C ALA A 232 -12.40 -4.85 31.71
N GLU A 233 -13.14 -4.08 32.50
CA GLU A 233 -13.86 -2.90 32.05
C GLU A 233 -12.90 -1.72 31.91
N TYR A 234 -12.98 -1.02 30.77
CA TYR A 234 -12.21 0.19 30.51
C TYR A 234 -12.80 1.37 31.27
N SER A 235 -11.92 2.17 31.87
CA SER A 235 -12.25 3.50 32.38
C SER A 235 -11.33 4.54 31.73
N ASN A 236 -11.83 5.75 31.55
CA ASN A 236 -11.09 6.85 30.91
C ASN A 236 -9.73 7.20 31.58
N SER A 237 -9.41 6.55 32.69
CA SER A 237 -8.18 6.78 33.45
C SER A 237 -7.07 5.75 33.21
N ILE A 238 -7.32 4.71 32.42
CA ILE A 238 -6.34 3.62 32.21
C ILE A 238 -5.87 3.54 30.74
N SER A 239 -4.61 3.19 30.54
CA SER A 239 -4.07 2.94 29.21
C SER A 239 -4.52 1.56 28.66
N MET A 240 -4.27 1.32 27.36
CA MET A 240 -4.52 0.02 26.75
C MET A 240 -3.68 -1.09 27.41
N GLU A 241 -2.41 -0.80 27.74
CA GLU A 241 -1.54 -1.74 28.42
C GLU A 241 -2.07 -2.11 29.80
N GLU A 242 -2.56 -1.13 30.57
CA GLU A 242 -3.14 -1.35 31.88
C GLU A 242 -4.46 -2.14 31.79
N LEU A 243 -5.28 -1.90 30.77
CA LEU A 243 -6.49 -2.66 30.51
C LEU A 243 -6.18 -4.14 30.22
N LEU A 244 -5.15 -4.39 29.42
CA LEU A 244 -4.63 -5.74 29.15
C LEU A 244 -4.11 -6.42 30.41
N GLU A 245 -3.34 -5.71 31.24
CA GLU A 245 -2.79 -6.24 32.49
C GLU A 245 -3.92 -6.59 33.47
N LYS A 246 -4.96 -5.76 33.57
CA LYS A 246 -6.16 -6.07 34.38
C LYS A 246 -6.91 -7.28 33.84
N SER A 247 -7.03 -7.43 32.50
CA SER A 247 -7.66 -8.58 31.90
C SER A 247 -6.85 -9.88 32.13
N ASP A 248 -5.51 -9.80 32.08
CA ASP A 248 -4.63 -10.93 32.40
C ASP A 248 -4.71 -11.29 33.89
N THR A 249 -4.77 -10.31 34.77
CA THR A 249 -4.96 -10.53 36.22
C THR A 249 -6.28 -11.24 36.48
N ALA A 250 -7.36 -10.82 35.84
CA ALA A 250 -8.67 -11.47 35.88
C ALA A 250 -8.61 -12.90 35.35
N LEU A 251 -7.89 -13.14 34.24
CA LEU A 251 -7.68 -14.48 33.68
C LEU A 251 -6.90 -15.37 34.64
N ASN A 252 -5.87 -14.87 35.29
CA ASN A 252 -5.11 -15.58 36.31
C ASN A 252 -5.96 -15.93 37.53
N GLN A 253 -6.93 -15.08 37.87
CA GLN A 253 -7.92 -15.38 38.93
C GLN A 253 -8.86 -16.51 38.50
N ALA A 254 -9.38 -16.45 37.27
CA ALA A 254 -10.23 -17.51 36.71
C ALA A 254 -9.53 -18.87 36.64
N ARG A 255 -8.21 -18.89 36.35
CA ARG A 255 -7.41 -20.15 36.37
C ARG A 255 -7.22 -20.76 37.75
N ARG A 256 -7.15 -19.91 38.80
CA ARG A 256 -6.93 -20.38 40.17
C ARG A 256 -8.20 -20.94 40.82
N ASP A 257 -9.34 -20.49 40.35
CA ASP A 257 -10.64 -20.87 40.90
C ASP A 257 -11.36 -21.83 39.95
N ASN A 258 -11.16 -23.14 40.20
CA ASN A 258 -11.81 -24.19 39.41
C ASN A 258 -13.37 -24.14 39.46
N THR A 259 -13.92 -23.36 40.37
CA THR A 259 -15.38 -23.19 40.48
C THR A 259 -15.91 -21.99 39.73
N LYS A 260 -15.04 -21.07 39.33
CA LYS A 260 -15.38 -19.83 38.64
C LYS A 260 -14.45 -19.53 37.46
N PRO A 261 -14.63 -20.21 36.33
CA PRO A 261 -13.72 -20.10 35.17
C PRO A 261 -13.85 -18.77 34.41
N VAL A 262 -14.76 -17.91 34.81
CA VAL A 262 -14.99 -16.57 34.25
C VAL A 262 -14.84 -15.55 35.35
N TYR A 263 -13.98 -14.55 35.14
CA TYR A 263 -13.82 -13.44 36.05
C TYR A 263 -13.69 -12.14 35.27
N VAL A 264 -14.50 -11.12 35.65
CA VAL A 264 -14.44 -9.80 35.04
C VAL A 264 -14.12 -8.78 36.13
N TRP A 265 -13.03 -8.04 35.92
CA TRP A 265 -12.68 -6.91 36.74
C TRP A 265 -13.60 -5.76 36.39
N THR A 266 -14.43 -5.35 37.34
CA THR A 266 -15.30 -4.17 37.28
C THR A 266 -14.72 -3.07 38.13
N LEU A 267 -15.02 -1.85 37.77
CA LEU A 267 -14.61 -0.63 38.50
C LEU A 267 -15.26 -0.52 39.87
#